data_8a3713f17f53a56cb89964d8b1c1d5b1
#
_entry.id   8a3713f17f53a56cb89964d8b1c1d5b1
#
_cell.length_a   1.000
_cell.length_b   1.000
_cell.length_c   1.000
_cell.angle_alpha   90.00
_cell.angle_beta   90.00
_cell.angle_gamma   90.00
#
_symmetry.space_group_name_H-M   'P 1'
#
loop_
_entity.id
_entity.type
_entity.pdbx_description
1 polymer ?
#
loop_
_entity_poly.entity_id
_entity_poly.type
_entity_poly.pdbx_seq_one_letter_code
_entity_poly.pdbx_strand_id
1 'polypeptide(L)'
;MTALVAFDRLGPEERILISRDAVLTEGSEGDLAVGEHFSLRDLAALMLTSSSNDAAAAMVEHIGRLYGAATFEESQIIFTRLMNEYAHGLNLTGTLFQNPTGLDLKENTSSASNISTAHDLALLMKHAYSHPLLADSAAAASITVYSDEGRKHHADTTHDVLITNPGVISGKTGFTDAAGGALLTVAEAPLGQLSIIVVLGSTREGRFTDTKALLDWLRGRSEI
;
A
#
# COMPACT_ATOMS: atom_id res chain seq x y z
N MET A 1 -1.11 2.58 4.82
CA MET A 1 -2.24 3.10 5.63
C MET A 1 -3.51 2.27 5.43
N THR A 2 -4.03 2.10 4.21
CA THR A 2 -5.29 1.38 3.95
C THR A 2 -5.34 -0.01 4.56
N ALA A 3 -4.30 -0.83 4.37
CA ALA A 3 -4.21 -2.14 5.02
C ALA A 3 -4.20 -2.06 6.56
N LEU A 4 -3.47 -1.12 7.14
CA LEU A 4 -3.43 -0.93 8.60
C LEU A 4 -4.81 -0.64 9.17
N VAL A 5 -5.54 0.29 8.56
CA VAL A 5 -6.91 0.61 8.98
C VAL A 5 -7.82 -0.61 8.84
N ALA A 6 -7.67 -1.39 7.76
CA ALA A 6 -8.49 -2.57 7.54
C ALA A 6 -8.24 -3.65 8.62
N PHE A 7 -6.98 -3.96 8.91
CA PHE A 7 -6.64 -4.95 9.97
C PHE A 7 -6.90 -4.46 11.39
N ASP A 8 -6.97 -3.15 11.62
CA ASP A 8 -7.40 -2.59 12.91
C ASP A 8 -8.91 -2.78 13.16
N ARG A 9 -9.70 -2.93 12.11
CA ARG A 9 -11.16 -3.02 12.16
C ARG A 9 -11.71 -4.42 11.95
N LEU A 10 -10.98 -5.28 11.25
CA LEU A 10 -11.44 -6.59 10.81
C LEU A 10 -10.43 -7.68 11.13
N GLY A 11 -10.92 -8.87 11.38
CA GLY A 11 -10.08 -10.08 11.43
C GLY A 11 -9.54 -10.47 10.06
N PRO A 12 -8.39 -11.15 9.98
CA PRO A 12 -7.75 -11.52 8.70
C PRO A 12 -8.60 -12.45 7.84
N GLU A 13 -9.51 -13.21 8.44
CA GLU A 13 -10.40 -14.15 7.76
C GLU A 13 -11.77 -13.55 7.41
N GLU A 14 -11.99 -12.25 7.68
CA GLU A 14 -13.22 -11.57 7.29
C GLU A 14 -13.44 -11.69 5.80
N ARG A 15 -14.66 -12.06 5.39
CA ARG A 15 -15.00 -12.27 3.97
C ARG A 15 -15.55 -11.01 3.35
N ILE A 16 -14.89 -10.58 2.30
CA ILE A 16 -15.16 -9.33 1.60
C ILE A 16 -15.63 -9.64 0.18
N LEU A 17 -16.82 -9.15 -0.14
CA LEU A 17 -17.42 -9.25 -1.47
C LEU A 17 -16.78 -8.23 -2.42
N ILE A 18 -16.43 -8.67 -3.61
CA ILE A 18 -15.99 -7.80 -4.69
C ILE A 18 -17.23 -7.21 -5.39
N SER A 19 -17.44 -5.94 -5.18
CA SER A 19 -18.54 -5.20 -5.79
C SER A 19 -18.21 -4.74 -7.22
N ARG A 20 -19.23 -4.27 -7.92
CA ARG A 20 -19.05 -3.64 -9.24
C ARG A 20 -18.21 -2.36 -9.14
N ASP A 21 -18.42 -1.55 -8.11
CA ASP A 21 -17.70 -0.29 -7.92
C ASP A 21 -16.23 -0.53 -7.62
N ALA A 22 -15.91 -1.59 -6.86
CA ALA A 22 -14.53 -1.99 -6.62
C ALA A 22 -13.81 -2.36 -7.93
N VAL A 23 -14.42 -3.19 -8.78
CA VAL A 23 -13.85 -3.59 -10.09
C VAL A 23 -13.71 -2.42 -11.06
N LEU A 24 -14.58 -1.42 -10.99
CA LEU A 24 -14.51 -0.22 -11.83
C LEU A 24 -13.50 0.82 -11.34
N THR A 25 -12.86 0.58 -10.19
CA THR A 25 -11.81 1.47 -9.70
C THR A 25 -10.58 1.40 -10.62
N GLU A 26 -10.05 2.55 -11.04
CA GLU A 26 -8.86 2.63 -11.89
C GLU A 26 -7.65 1.94 -11.23
N GLY A 27 -6.81 1.24 -12.03
CA GLY A 27 -5.66 0.50 -11.52
C GLY A 27 -6.05 -0.85 -10.91
N SER A 28 -6.94 -1.59 -11.57
CA SER A 28 -7.41 -2.93 -11.18
C SER A 28 -6.38 -4.02 -11.53
N GLU A 29 -5.26 -4.03 -10.83
CA GLU A 29 -4.17 -4.99 -11.03
C GLU A 29 -4.45 -6.36 -10.35
N GLY A 30 -5.58 -6.51 -9.65
CA GLY A 30 -5.97 -7.76 -9.00
C GLY A 30 -6.72 -8.73 -9.92
N ASP A 31 -7.18 -8.29 -11.09
CA ASP A 31 -8.07 -9.05 -12.00
C ASP A 31 -9.30 -9.63 -11.27
N LEU A 32 -9.85 -8.86 -10.31
CA LEU A 32 -10.97 -9.28 -9.49
C LEU A 32 -12.28 -9.23 -10.29
N ALA A 33 -13.18 -10.17 -10.04
CA ALA A 33 -14.48 -10.19 -10.69
C ALA A 33 -15.61 -9.91 -9.70
N VAL A 34 -16.65 -9.25 -10.20
CA VAL A 34 -17.87 -8.97 -9.43
C VAL A 34 -18.47 -10.25 -8.89
N GLY A 35 -18.75 -10.30 -7.62
CA GLY A 35 -19.37 -11.45 -6.94
C GLY A 35 -18.38 -12.42 -6.31
N GLU A 36 -17.08 -12.26 -6.52
CA GLU A 36 -16.06 -13.03 -5.81
C GLU A 36 -15.97 -12.59 -4.34
N HIS A 37 -15.60 -13.56 -3.48
CA HIS A 37 -15.32 -13.31 -2.07
C HIS A 37 -13.88 -13.68 -1.73
N PHE A 38 -13.22 -12.86 -0.95
CA PHE A 38 -11.86 -13.08 -0.47
C PHE A 38 -11.76 -12.82 1.02
N SER A 39 -10.76 -13.43 1.65
CA SER A 39 -10.36 -13.00 2.98
C SER A 39 -9.73 -11.60 2.94
N LEU A 40 -9.83 -10.85 4.05
CA LEU A 40 -9.09 -9.60 4.20
C LEU A 40 -7.59 -9.80 3.95
N ARG A 41 -7.02 -10.93 4.43
CA ARG A 41 -5.62 -11.30 4.24
C ARG A 41 -5.26 -11.36 2.75
N ASP A 42 -6.05 -12.05 1.93
CA ASP A 42 -5.76 -12.25 0.51
C ASP A 42 -5.90 -10.95 -0.28
N LEU A 43 -6.91 -10.13 0.02
CA LEU A 43 -7.05 -8.80 -0.59
C LEU A 43 -5.91 -7.86 -0.20
N ALA A 44 -5.50 -7.87 1.07
CA ALA A 44 -4.36 -7.07 1.51
C ALA A 44 -3.06 -7.52 0.84
N ALA A 45 -2.88 -8.83 0.64
CA ALA A 45 -1.73 -9.37 -0.08
C ALA A 45 -1.72 -8.91 -1.54
N LEU A 46 -2.85 -9.00 -2.27
CA LEU A 46 -2.98 -8.47 -3.64
C LEU A 46 -2.67 -6.96 -3.68
N MET A 47 -3.31 -6.18 -2.80
CA MET A 47 -3.11 -4.73 -2.74
C MET A 47 -1.65 -4.34 -2.47
N LEU A 48 -0.95 -5.03 -1.57
CA LEU A 48 0.42 -4.68 -1.21
C LEU A 48 1.43 -5.16 -2.25
N THR A 49 1.24 -6.33 -2.85
CA THR A 49 2.15 -6.91 -3.84
C THR A 49 2.04 -6.21 -5.20
N SER A 50 0.86 -6.20 -5.81
CA SER A 50 0.65 -5.62 -7.15
C SER A 50 0.13 -4.19 -7.14
N SER A 51 -0.12 -3.61 -5.97
CA SER A 51 -0.74 -2.28 -5.86
C SER A 51 -2.18 -2.22 -6.39
N SER A 52 -2.94 -3.32 -6.24
CA SER A 52 -4.32 -3.46 -6.70
C SER A 52 -5.26 -2.45 -6.03
N ASN A 53 -5.81 -1.52 -6.82
CA ASN A 53 -6.76 -0.52 -6.35
C ASN A 53 -8.18 -1.11 -6.21
N ASP A 54 -8.54 -2.12 -7.00
CA ASP A 54 -9.79 -2.87 -6.86
C ASP A 54 -9.85 -3.63 -5.53
N ALA A 55 -8.75 -4.26 -5.08
CA ALA A 55 -8.66 -4.87 -3.77
C ALA A 55 -8.77 -3.84 -2.64
N ALA A 56 -8.11 -2.68 -2.78
CA ALA A 56 -8.25 -1.57 -1.83
C ALA A 56 -9.70 -1.09 -1.76
N ALA A 57 -10.35 -0.87 -2.91
CA ALA A 57 -11.72 -0.40 -3.02
C ALA A 57 -12.73 -1.36 -2.37
N ALA A 58 -12.55 -2.67 -2.57
CA ALA A 58 -13.40 -3.69 -1.94
C ALA A 58 -13.32 -3.64 -0.40
N MET A 59 -12.10 -3.55 0.16
CA MET A 59 -11.90 -3.42 1.61
C MET A 59 -12.54 -2.12 2.14
N VAL A 60 -12.37 -1.03 1.42
CA VAL A 60 -12.92 0.29 1.76
C VAL A 60 -14.45 0.27 1.78
N GLU A 61 -15.04 -0.31 0.75
CA GLU A 61 -16.51 -0.43 0.67
C GLU A 61 -17.04 -1.29 1.80
N HIS A 62 -16.45 -2.47 2.03
CA HIS A 62 -16.87 -3.36 3.11
C HIS A 62 -16.85 -2.65 4.47
N ILE A 63 -15.76 -1.99 4.82
CA ILE A 63 -15.64 -1.26 6.09
C ILE A 63 -16.61 -0.08 6.12
N GLY A 64 -16.72 0.71 5.05
CA GLY A 64 -17.67 1.82 4.99
C GLY A 64 -19.11 1.39 5.26
N ARG A 65 -19.52 0.26 4.68
CA ARG A 65 -20.85 -0.35 4.94
C ARG A 65 -21.06 -0.71 6.42
N LEU A 66 -20.05 -1.27 7.08
CA LEU A 66 -20.10 -1.57 8.53
C LEU A 66 -20.26 -0.30 9.37
N TYR A 67 -19.79 0.83 8.89
CA TYR A 67 -19.94 2.15 9.51
C TYR A 67 -21.17 2.94 9.01
N GLY A 68 -22.09 2.28 8.28
CA GLY A 68 -23.37 2.84 7.88
C GLY A 68 -23.40 3.56 6.53
N ALA A 69 -22.37 3.43 5.69
CA ALA A 69 -22.38 3.97 4.34
C ALA A 69 -23.50 3.33 3.49
N ALA A 70 -24.29 4.14 2.80
CA ALA A 70 -25.30 3.68 1.85
C ALA A 70 -24.75 3.56 0.43
N THR A 71 -23.64 4.24 0.10
CA THR A 71 -23.03 4.26 -1.22
C THR A 71 -21.53 3.95 -1.14
N PHE A 72 -20.93 3.63 -2.30
CA PHE A 72 -19.49 3.47 -2.43
C PHE A 72 -18.74 4.77 -2.09
N GLU A 73 -19.24 5.91 -2.55
CA GLU A 73 -18.66 7.21 -2.26
C GLU A 73 -18.67 7.53 -0.76
N GLU A 74 -19.77 7.27 -0.06
CA GLU A 74 -19.83 7.40 1.40
C GLU A 74 -18.85 6.49 2.10
N SER A 75 -18.64 5.27 1.59
CA SER A 75 -17.63 4.35 2.11
C SER A 75 -16.23 4.93 2.00
N GLN A 76 -15.88 5.53 0.86
CA GLN A 76 -14.59 6.20 0.68
C GLN A 76 -14.40 7.37 1.64
N ILE A 77 -15.43 8.20 1.85
CA ILE A 77 -15.39 9.34 2.78
C ILE A 77 -15.15 8.84 4.21
N ILE A 78 -15.93 7.85 4.65
CA ILE A 78 -15.80 7.27 5.99
C ILE A 78 -14.41 6.68 6.18
N PHE A 79 -13.95 5.88 5.22
CA PHE A 79 -12.65 5.23 5.32
C PHE A 79 -11.48 6.24 5.31
N THR A 80 -11.55 7.28 4.49
CA THR A 80 -10.56 8.36 4.47
C THR A 80 -10.48 9.08 5.81
N ARG A 81 -11.62 9.30 6.48
CA ARG A 81 -11.64 9.82 7.84
C ARG A 81 -10.90 8.88 8.81
N LEU A 82 -11.17 7.57 8.74
CA LEU A 82 -10.48 6.58 9.58
C LEU A 82 -8.96 6.58 9.34
N MET A 83 -8.50 6.74 8.07
CA MET A 83 -7.09 6.87 7.76
C MET A 83 -6.45 8.10 8.42
N ASN A 84 -7.13 9.24 8.43
CA ASN A 84 -6.63 10.47 9.06
C ASN A 84 -6.66 10.38 10.59
N GLU A 85 -7.68 9.75 11.18
CA GLU A 85 -7.72 9.45 12.61
C GLU A 85 -6.54 8.55 13.01
N TYR A 86 -6.25 7.52 12.21
CA TYR A 86 -5.11 6.63 12.44
C TYR A 86 -3.76 7.36 12.30
N ALA A 87 -3.61 8.21 11.28
CA ALA A 87 -2.42 9.04 11.08
C ALA A 87 -2.18 9.98 12.27
N HIS A 88 -3.26 10.61 12.78
CA HIS A 88 -3.19 11.44 13.98
C HIS A 88 -2.76 10.63 15.21
N GLY A 89 -3.30 9.42 15.39
CA GLY A 89 -2.91 8.51 16.47
C GLY A 89 -1.43 8.10 16.45
N LEU A 90 -0.83 8.05 15.26
CA LEU A 90 0.60 7.81 15.06
C LEU A 90 1.46 9.08 15.08
N ASN A 91 0.88 10.26 15.35
CA ASN A 91 1.54 11.57 15.29
C ASN A 91 2.19 11.90 13.93
N LEU A 92 1.57 11.48 12.82
CA LEU A 92 2.01 11.79 11.46
C LEU A 92 1.54 13.20 11.08
N THR A 93 2.20 14.23 11.59
CA THR A 93 1.73 15.63 11.55
C THR A 93 1.83 16.27 10.16
N GLY A 94 2.65 15.74 9.27
CA GLY A 94 2.78 16.19 7.88
C GLY A 94 1.99 15.33 6.90
N THR A 95 1.05 14.48 7.39
CA THR A 95 0.32 13.52 6.56
C THR A 95 -1.17 13.85 6.52
N LEU A 96 -1.73 13.88 5.31
CA LEU A 96 -3.16 14.04 5.07
C LEU A 96 -3.59 13.10 3.94
N PHE A 97 -4.57 12.25 4.23
CA PHE A 97 -5.21 11.38 3.25
C PHE A 97 -6.49 12.01 2.74
N GLN A 98 -6.69 11.97 1.43
CA GLN A 98 -7.93 12.41 0.75
C GLN A 98 -8.66 11.24 0.06
N ASN A 99 -7.96 10.12 -0.16
CA ASN A 99 -8.57 8.88 -0.65
C ASN A 99 -7.76 7.66 -0.21
N PRO A 100 -8.37 6.45 -0.25
CA PRO A 100 -7.74 5.22 0.21
C PRO A 100 -6.81 4.54 -0.81
N THR A 101 -6.90 4.86 -2.10
CA THR A 101 -6.14 4.20 -3.18
C THR A 101 -4.82 4.89 -3.50
N GLY A 102 -4.73 6.20 -3.25
CA GLY A 102 -3.58 7.01 -3.65
C GLY A 102 -3.70 7.60 -5.05
N LEU A 103 -4.81 7.41 -5.74
CA LEU A 103 -5.09 8.03 -7.04
C LEU A 103 -5.25 9.54 -6.92
N ASP A 104 -4.93 10.27 -7.97
CA ASP A 104 -5.21 11.71 -8.02
C ASP A 104 -6.73 11.94 -8.17
N LEU A 105 -7.29 12.83 -7.33
CA LEU A 105 -8.74 13.12 -7.33
C LEU A 105 -9.19 13.92 -8.53
N LYS A 106 -8.26 14.56 -9.23
CA LYS A 106 -8.56 15.35 -10.44
C LYS A 106 -7.48 15.06 -11.46
N GLU A 107 -7.89 14.74 -12.66
CA GLU A 107 -7.00 14.64 -13.80
C GLU A 107 -6.28 15.99 -14.05
N ASN A 108 -5.01 15.91 -14.41
CA ASN A 108 -4.18 17.07 -14.77
C ASN A 108 -4.01 18.15 -13.68
N THR A 109 -4.04 17.79 -12.40
CA THR A 109 -3.68 18.71 -11.33
C THR A 109 -2.19 18.57 -10.98
N SER A 110 -1.56 19.70 -10.62
CA SER A 110 -0.18 19.73 -10.12
C SER A 110 -0.06 19.35 -8.64
N SER A 111 -1.16 18.98 -8.00
CA SER A 111 -1.21 18.66 -6.57
C SER A 111 -1.67 17.23 -6.35
N ALA A 112 -0.81 16.41 -5.73
CA ALA A 112 -1.18 15.06 -5.30
C ALA A 112 -2.32 15.12 -4.28
N SER A 113 -3.20 14.12 -4.32
CA SER A 113 -4.35 14.05 -3.41
C SER A 113 -3.91 13.70 -1.99
N ASN A 114 -3.12 12.64 -1.82
CA ASN A 114 -2.56 12.27 -0.52
C ASN A 114 -1.22 12.97 -0.33
N ILE A 115 -1.02 13.58 0.83
CA ILE A 115 0.20 14.34 1.15
C ILE A 115 0.86 13.71 2.37
N SER A 116 2.18 13.59 2.34
CA SER A 116 2.97 13.11 3.48
C SER A 116 4.41 13.64 3.41
N THR A 117 5.20 13.32 4.44
CA THR A 117 6.64 13.58 4.48
C THR A 117 7.41 12.26 4.50
N ALA A 118 8.68 12.29 4.10
CA ALA A 118 9.53 11.10 4.19
C ALA A 118 9.67 10.59 5.65
N HIS A 119 9.69 11.50 6.62
CA HIS A 119 9.71 11.16 8.04
C HIS A 119 8.44 10.43 8.47
N ASP A 120 7.26 10.98 8.16
CA ASP A 120 5.98 10.37 8.54
C ASP A 120 5.79 9.00 7.88
N LEU A 121 6.18 8.87 6.60
CA LEU A 121 6.12 7.59 5.90
C LEU A 121 7.09 6.56 6.47
N ALA A 122 8.26 6.98 6.96
CA ALA A 122 9.17 6.07 7.68
C ALA A 122 8.56 5.59 9.00
N LEU A 123 7.89 6.47 9.76
CA LEU A 123 7.15 6.08 10.97
C LEU A 123 6.00 5.14 10.65
N LEU A 124 5.21 5.46 9.61
CA LEU A 124 4.12 4.61 9.14
C LEU A 124 4.62 3.22 8.74
N MET A 125 5.73 3.16 7.96
CA MET A 125 6.33 1.90 7.53
C MET A 125 6.85 1.08 8.70
N LYS A 126 7.52 1.72 9.67
CA LYS A 126 7.96 1.06 10.91
C LYS A 126 6.79 0.41 11.65
N HIS A 127 5.66 1.11 11.74
CA HIS A 127 4.45 0.58 12.37
C HIS A 127 3.84 -0.56 11.55
N ALA A 128 3.70 -0.39 10.23
CA ALA A 128 3.16 -1.43 9.34
C ALA A 128 4.03 -2.70 9.33
N TYR A 129 5.35 -2.55 9.33
CA TYR A 129 6.30 -3.67 9.35
C TYR A 129 6.24 -4.49 10.66
N SER A 130 5.77 -3.89 11.76
CA SER A 130 5.53 -4.62 13.01
C SER A 130 4.30 -5.54 12.96
N HIS A 131 3.46 -5.42 11.92
CA HIS A 131 2.31 -6.29 11.71
C HIS A 131 2.68 -7.44 10.76
N PRO A 132 2.77 -8.71 11.23
CA PRO A 132 3.34 -9.80 10.45
C PRO A 132 2.70 -9.99 9.06
N LEU A 133 1.37 -9.96 8.96
CA LEU A 133 0.66 -10.15 7.69
C LEU A 133 0.97 -9.05 6.68
N LEU A 134 1.19 -7.81 7.13
CA LEU A 134 1.56 -6.70 6.24
C LEU A 134 3.03 -6.79 5.81
N ALA A 135 3.91 -7.17 6.73
CA ALA A 135 5.32 -7.36 6.43
C ALA A 135 5.51 -8.47 5.38
N ASP A 136 4.87 -9.62 5.58
CA ASP A 136 4.94 -10.78 4.67
C ASP A 136 4.38 -10.43 3.28
N SER A 137 3.23 -9.75 3.21
CA SER A 137 2.62 -9.34 1.94
C SER A 137 3.48 -8.34 1.17
N ALA A 138 4.08 -7.36 1.87
CA ALA A 138 4.95 -6.36 1.26
C ALA A 138 6.36 -6.89 0.92
N ALA A 139 6.72 -8.09 1.40
CA ALA A 139 7.96 -8.79 1.09
C ALA A 139 7.83 -9.78 -0.07
N ALA A 140 6.62 -10.10 -0.50
CA ALA A 140 6.38 -11.11 -1.51
C ALA A 140 6.81 -10.63 -2.90
N ALA A 141 7.64 -11.42 -3.60
CA ALA A 141 7.98 -11.16 -5.00
C ALA A 141 6.80 -11.46 -5.94
N SER A 142 5.99 -12.44 -5.60
CA SER A 142 4.72 -12.75 -6.25
C SER A 142 3.80 -13.47 -5.27
N ILE A 143 2.51 -13.42 -5.53
CA ILE A 143 1.51 -14.16 -4.76
C ILE A 143 0.53 -14.88 -5.65
N THR A 144 -0.09 -15.90 -5.10
CA THR A 144 -1.26 -16.56 -5.69
C THR A 144 -2.30 -16.72 -4.60
N VAL A 145 -3.50 -16.21 -4.86
CA VAL A 145 -4.66 -16.35 -3.97
C VAL A 145 -5.83 -16.97 -4.75
N TYR A 146 -6.82 -17.45 -4.02
CA TYR A 146 -8.03 -18.02 -4.61
C TYR A 146 -9.26 -17.36 -3.99
N SER A 147 -10.22 -17.00 -4.82
CA SER A 147 -11.54 -16.61 -4.32
C SER A 147 -12.27 -17.81 -3.72
N ASP A 148 -13.31 -17.57 -2.92
CA ASP A 148 -14.17 -18.63 -2.38
C ASP A 148 -14.89 -19.42 -3.50
N GLU A 149 -15.08 -18.78 -4.66
CA GLU A 149 -15.63 -19.37 -5.88
C GLU A 149 -14.61 -20.24 -6.64
N GLY A 150 -13.36 -20.30 -6.15
CA GLY A 150 -12.29 -21.14 -6.69
C GLY A 150 -11.52 -20.55 -7.86
N ARG A 151 -11.70 -19.26 -8.17
CA ARG A 151 -10.93 -18.58 -9.21
C ARG A 151 -9.54 -18.23 -8.67
N LYS A 152 -8.52 -18.52 -9.49
CA LYS A 152 -7.12 -18.23 -9.18
C LYS A 152 -6.75 -16.82 -9.61
N HIS A 153 -6.10 -16.09 -8.71
CA HIS A 153 -5.50 -14.79 -8.97
C HIS A 153 -4.00 -14.84 -8.69
N HIS A 154 -3.21 -14.32 -9.61
CA HIS A 154 -1.76 -14.25 -9.48
C HIS A 154 -1.32 -12.81 -9.69
N ALA A 155 -0.39 -12.34 -8.84
CA ALA A 155 0.14 -10.99 -8.92
C ALA A 155 1.64 -10.98 -8.61
N ASP A 156 2.38 -10.22 -9.41
CA ASP A 156 3.81 -9.96 -9.20
C ASP A 156 4.01 -8.62 -8.48
N THR A 157 5.12 -8.51 -7.76
CA THR A 157 5.46 -7.26 -7.08
C THR A 157 5.78 -6.16 -8.06
N THR A 158 5.35 -4.95 -7.73
CA THR A 158 5.75 -3.72 -8.44
C THR A 158 7.09 -3.15 -7.95
N HIS A 159 7.74 -3.80 -6.97
CA HIS A 159 8.94 -3.32 -6.31
C HIS A 159 10.20 -3.94 -6.91
N ASP A 160 10.72 -3.39 -8.02
CA ASP A 160 11.90 -3.88 -8.73
C ASP A 160 13.15 -4.06 -7.83
N VAL A 161 13.39 -3.12 -6.91
CA VAL A 161 14.55 -3.20 -6.01
C VAL A 161 14.45 -4.37 -5.02
N LEU A 162 13.24 -4.80 -4.67
CA LEU A 162 13.02 -5.98 -3.81
C LEU A 162 13.57 -7.25 -4.45
N ILE A 163 13.34 -7.44 -5.75
CA ILE A 163 13.76 -8.65 -6.47
C ILE A 163 15.21 -8.59 -6.97
N THR A 164 15.78 -7.39 -7.08
CA THR A 164 17.12 -7.20 -7.68
C THR A 164 18.24 -6.90 -6.69
N ASN A 165 17.91 -6.59 -5.42
CA ASN A 165 18.90 -6.18 -4.42
C ASN A 165 18.85 -7.05 -3.15
N PRO A 166 19.88 -7.87 -2.90
CA PRO A 166 20.01 -8.59 -1.63
C PRO A 166 19.98 -7.65 -0.43
N GLY A 167 19.26 -8.04 0.63
CA GLY A 167 19.10 -7.24 1.84
C GLY A 167 17.89 -6.28 1.80
N VAL A 168 17.25 -6.08 0.65
CA VAL A 168 15.90 -5.47 0.62
C VAL A 168 14.88 -6.51 1.05
N ILE A 169 14.07 -6.16 2.04
CA ILE A 169 13.19 -7.11 2.73
C ILE A 169 11.75 -6.89 2.34
N SER A 170 11.29 -5.65 2.28
CA SER A 170 9.92 -5.32 1.94
C SER A 170 9.78 -3.88 1.46
N GLY A 171 8.62 -3.50 0.92
CA GLY A 171 8.39 -2.13 0.54
C GLY A 171 7.05 -1.90 -0.18
N LYS A 172 6.84 -0.65 -0.58
CA LYS A 172 5.66 -0.25 -1.35
C LYS A 172 6.01 0.84 -2.35
N THR A 173 5.64 0.62 -3.59
CA THR A 173 5.76 1.60 -4.69
C THR A 173 4.54 2.50 -4.77
N GLY A 174 4.71 3.68 -5.36
CA GLY A 174 3.64 4.58 -5.75
C GLY A 174 4.06 5.40 -6.97
N PHE A 175 3.08 5.74 -7.81
CA PHE A 175 3.27 6.69 -8.90
C PHE A 175 1.92 7.30 -9.27
N THR A 176 1.87 8.63 -9.35
CA THR A 176 0.85 9.39 -10.07
C THR A 176 1.52 10.54 -10.80
N ASP A 177 0.83 11.14 -11.75
CA ASP A 177 1.39 12.26 -12.50
C ASP A 177 1.65 13.49 -11.59
N ALA A 178 0.81 13.69 -10.58
CA ALA A 178 0.96 14.79 -9.63
C ALA A 178 2.03 14.52 -8.56
N ALA A 179 2.15 13.29 -8.07
CA ALA A 179 3.08 12.94 -7.00
C ALA A 179 4.49 12.60 -7.51
N GLY A 180 4.61 12.18 -8.79
CA GLY A 180 5.83 11.55 -9.28
C GLY A 180 6.07 10.17 -8.70
N GLY A 181 7.29 9.68 -8.80
CA GLY A 181 7.70 8.37 -8.28
C GLY A 181 7.92 8.40 -6.78
N ALA A 182 7.29 7.47 -6.07
CA ALA A 182 7.48 7.24 -4.64
C ALA A 182 7.85 5.78 -4.36
N LEU A 183 8.74 5.56 -3.39
CA LEU A 183 9.16 4.23 -2.96
C LEU A 183 9.50 4.22 -1.48
N LEU A 184 8.84 3.34 -0.74
CA LEU A 184 9.20 2.97 0.62
C LEU A 184 9.88 1.61 0.60
N THR A 185 11.00 1.47 1.28
CA THR A 185 11.78 0.23 1.31
C THR A 185 12.27 -0.05 2.72
N VAL A 186 12.09 -1.27 3.19
CA VAL A 186 12.74 -1.81 4.38
C VAL A 186 13.91 -2.67 3.92
N ALA A 187 15.08 -2.40 4.44
CA ALA A 187 16.29 -3.13 4.07
C ALA A 187 17.17 -3.40 5.28
N GLU A 188 17.92 -4.50 5.21
CA GLU A 188 19.04 -4.74 6.10
C GLU A 188 20.30 -4.03 5.55
N ALA A 189 20.48 -2.80 5.98
CA ALA A 189 21.62 -1.96 5.58
C ALA A 189 21.86 -0.88 6.66
N PRO A 190 23.07 -0.83 7.31
CA PRO A 190 24.15 -1.82 7.20
C PRO A 190 23.77 -3.21 7.74
N LEU A 191 24.62 -4.20 7.48
CA LEU A 191 24.38 -5.59 7.89
C LEU A 191 24.03 -5.68 9.40
N GLY A 192 22.98 -6.43 9.72
CA GLY A 192 22.47 -6.57 11.09
C GLY A 192 21.58 -5.40 11.56
N GLN A 193 21.31 -4.39 10.73
CA GLN A 193 20.46 -3.25 11.07
C GLN A 193 19.34 -3.05 10.04
N LEU A 194 18.12 -2.94 10.52
CA LEU A 194 16.98 -2.58 9.68
C LEU A 194 16.96 -1.07 9.46
N SER A 195 16.91 -0.67 8.21
CA SER A 195 16.75 0.73 7.77
C SER A 195 15.49 0.89 6.94
N ILE A 196 14.84 2.03 7.07
CA ILE A 196 13.71 2.41 6.23
C ILE A 196 14.16 3.54 5.31
N ILE A 197 14.02 3.32 4.02
CA ILE A 197 14.36 4.27 2.97
C ILE A 197 13.08 4.79 2.36
N VAL A 198 12.96 6.10 2.23
CA VAL A 198 11.80 6.76 1.63
C VAL A 198 12.26 7.69 0.53
N VAL A 199 11.77 7.46 -0.68
CA VAL A 199 11.96 8.31 -1.85
C VAL A 199 10.61 8.89 -2.25
N LEU A 200 10.51 10.20 -2.42
CA LEU A 200 9.30 10.92 -2.84
C LEU A 200 9.65 11.92 -3.94
N GLY A 201 8.69 12.17 -4.83
CA GLY A 201 8.81 13.18 -5.89
C GLY A 201 9.87 12.87 -6.94
N SER A 202 10.27 11.61 -7.08
CA SER A 202 11.19 11.16 -8.13
C SER A 202 10.44 10.90 -9.46
N THR A 203 11.14 10.46 -10.48
CA THR A 203 10.50 9.93 -11.69
C THR A 203 10.03 8.50 -11.46
N ARG A 204 9.21 7.96 -12.38
CA ARG A 204 8.73 6.57 -12.33
C ARG A 204 9.89 5.58 -12.18
N GLU A 205 10.96 5.73 -12.93
CA GLU A 205 12.15 4.88 -12.88
C GLU A 205 13.18 5.38 -11.85
N GLY A 206 13.27 6.70 -11.67
CA GLY A 206 14.20 7.33 -10.75
C GLY A 206 14.01 6.88 -9.30
N ARG A 207 12.77 6.61 -8.86
CA ARG A 207 12.52 6.08 -7.52
C ARG A 207 13.32 4.81 -7.19
N PHE A 208 13.58 3.96 -8.18
CA PHE A 208 14.39 2.74 -8.00
C PHE A 208 15.89 3.05 -7.94
N THR A 209 16.39 3.92 -8.82
CA THR A 209 17.81 4.31 -8.84
C THR A 209 18.19 5.13 -7.61
N ASP A 210 17.31 6.02 -7.15
CA ASP A 210 17.51 6.81 -5.94
C ASP A 210 17.53 5.92 -4.69
N THR A 211 16.63 4.92 -4.62
CA THR A 211 16.63 3.93 -3.53
C THR A 211 17.91 3.10 -3.53
N LYS A 212 18.40 2.66 -4.71
CA LYS A 212 19.69 1.93 -4.82
C LYS A 212 20.85 2.78 -4.33
N ALA A 213 20.90 4.05 -4.71
CA ALA A 213 21.95 4.98 -4.26
C ALA A 213 21.97 5.15 -2.73
N LEU A 214 20.78 5.25 -2.10
CA LEU A 214 20.67 5.33 -0.65
C LEU A 214 21.06 4.01 0.04
N LEU A 215 20.72 2.86 -0.54
CA LEU A 215 21.16 1.56 -0.06
C LEU A 215 22.68 1.42 -0.08
N ASP A 216 23.31 1.80 -1.18
CA ASP A 216 24.77 1.73 -1.33
C ASP A 216 25.47 2.68 -0.34
N TRP A 217 24.93 3.87 -0.14
CA TRP A 217 25.42 4.79 0.88
C TRP A 217 25.31 4.22 2.31
N LEU A 218 24.21 3.56 2.65
CA LEU A 218 24.03 2.92 3.96
C LEU A 218 25.04 1.77 4.15
N ARG A 219 25.28 0.96 3.12
CA ARG A 219 26.24 -0.14 3.16
C ARG A 219 27.68 0.34 3.33
N GLY A 220 28.06 1.41 2.64
CA GLY A 220 29.40 1.99 2.77
C GLY A 220 29.72 2.60 4.14
N ARG A 221 28.71 2.85 4.98
CA ARG A 221 28.91 3.32 6.38
C ARG A 221 29.35 2.21 7.35
N SER A 222 29.27 0.95 6.93
CA SER A 222 29.70 -0.18 7.76
C SER A 222 31.23 -0.42 7.76
N GLU A 223 31.97 0.31 6.91
CA GLU A 223 33.42 0.15 6.73
C GLU A 223 34.24 1.21 7.51
N ILE A 224 33.59 2.00 8.39
CA ILE A 224 34.24 2.98 9.28
C ILE A 224 33.97 2.57 10.74
#